data_c44253cefb6e5cddd745fe9da5973ceb
#
_entry.id   c44253cefb6e5cddd745fe9da5973ceb
#
_cell.length_a   1.000
_cell.length_b   1.000
_cell.length_c   1.000
_cell.angle_alpha   90.00
_cell.angle_beta   90.00
_cell.angle_gamma   90.00
#
_symmetry.space_group_name_H-M   'P 1'
#
loop_
_entity.id
_entity.type
_entity.pdbx_description
1 polymer ?
#
loop_
_entity_poly.entity_id
_entity_poly.type
_entity_poly.pdbx_seq_one_letter_code
_entity_poly.pdbx_strand_id
1 'polypeptide(L)'
;RLYNMRKEFSDGEHILKDLEKHDKRIKWQLKRVYRARNILTHIGHEVDDLEVIVNHLHSYFDYVVNYMLCKSENDDLIMSVSALIMETKTDNQIHHEMLKSQEKLSAATYQKYLYGPDPNLAAYKFEF
;
A
#
# COMPACT_ATOMS: atom_id res chain seq x y z
N ARG A 1 -18.21 14.53 11.43
CA ARG A 1 -17.28 13.43 11.04
C ARG A 1 -16.34 13.86 9.92
N LEU A 2 -16.85 14.41 8.79
CA LEU A 2 -16.04 14.93 7.67
C LEU A 2 -15.12 16.11 8.06
N TYR A 3 -15.55 16.98 8.95
CA TYR A 3 -14.73 18.11 9.44
C TYR A 3 -13.52 17.64 10.27
N ASN A 4 -13.72 16.64 11.12
CA ASN A 4 -12.63 16.05 11.91
C ASN A 4 -11.64 15.29 11.02
N MET A 5 -12.12 14.55 10.01
CA MET A 5 -11.26 13.92 9.01
C MET A 5 -10.41 14.96 8.25
N ARG A 6 -11.00 16.10 7.80
CA ARG A 6 -10.24 17.17 7.15
C ARG A 6 -9.14 17.75 8.04
N LYS A 7 -9.36 17.84 9.34
CA LYS A 7 -8.38 18.36 10.30
C LYS A 7 -7.26 17.34 10.57
N GLU A 8 -7.59 16.06 10.67
CA GLU A 8 -6.62 14.97 10.85
C GLU A 8 -5.72 14.80 9.62
N PHE A 9 -6.27 15.02 8.40
CA PHE A 9 -5.52 14.93 7.16
C PHE A 9 -4.73 16.19 6.78
N SER A 10 -4.81 17.25 7.57
CA SER A 10 -4.02 18.46 7.33
C SER A 10 -2.63 18.43 7.96
N ASP A 11 -2.34 17.44 8.79
CA ASP A 11 -1.08 17.30 9.50
C ASP A 11 -0.24 16.15 8.91
N GLY A 12 0.88 16.50 8.26
CA GLY A 12 1.78 15.54 7.65
C GLY A 12 2.34 14.50 8.63
N GLU A 13 2.56 14.89 9.89
CA GLU A 13 3.05 13.99 10.93
C GLU A 13 2.02 12.91 11.29
N HIS A 14 0.74 13.29 11.34
CA HIS A 14 -0.33 12.33 11.61
C HIS A 14 -0.47 11.30 10.49
N ILE A 15 -0.41 11.75 9.24
CA ILE A 15 -0.42 10.88 8.05
C ILE A 15 0.76 9.90 8.08
N LEU A 16 1.96 10.38 8.40
CA LEU A 16 3.15 9.52 8.52
C LEU A 16 2.96 8.42 9.56
N LYS A 17 2.43 8.77 10.74
CA LYS A 17 2.14 7.78 11.80
C LYS A 17 1.14 6.72 11.35
N ASP A 18 0.12 7.11 10.59
CA ASP A 18 -0.87 6.16 10.08
C ASP A 18 -0.30 5.29 8.95
N LEU A 19 0.53 5.84 8.08
CA LEU A 19 1.27 5.06 7.08
C LEU A 19 2.21 4.05 7.74
N GLU A 20 2.94 4.44 8.79
CA GLU A 20 3.80 3.52 9.54
C GLU A 20 3.02 2.39 10.24
N LYS A 21 1.84 2.69 10.80
CA LYS A 21 0.97 1.67 11.37
C LYS A 21 0.48 0.69 10.30
N HIS A 22 0.11 1.23 9.13
CA HIS A 22 -0.33 0.42 8.01
C HIS A 22 0.79 -0.48 7.49
N ASP A 23 2.00 0.04 7.31
CA ASP A 23 3.18 -0.72 6.93
C ASP A 23 3.49 -1.85 7.92
N LYS A 24 3.45 -1.58 9.23
CA LYS A 24 3.62 -2.59 10.28
C LYS A 24 2.55 -3.69 10.18
N ARG A 25 1.29 -3.31 9.90
CA ARG A 25 0.17 -4.28 9.73
C ARG A 25 0.41 -5.18 8.53
N ILE A 26 0.75 -4.62 7.37
CA ILE A 26 1.04 -5.41 6.15
C ILE A 26 2.22 -6.36 6.40
N LYS A 27 3.31 -5.87 6.96
CA LYS A 27 4.48 -6.70 7.30
C LYS A 27 4.12 -7.85 8.25
N TRP A 28 3.27 -7.60 9.23
CA TRP A 28 2.78 -8.64 10.13
C TRP A 28 1.94 -9.69 9.39
N GLN A 29 1.03 -9.27 8.52
CA GLN A 29 0.20 -10.17 7.72
C GLN A 29 1.05 -11.00 6.75
N LEU A 30 2.03 -10.41 6.07
CA LEU A 30 2.95 -11.15 5.20
C LEU A 30 3.77 -12.20 5.98
N LYS A 31 4.22 -11.88 7.20
CA LYS A 31 4.86 -12.87 8.08
C LYS A 31 3.90 -14.00 8.46
N ARG A 32 2.62 -13.71 8.68
CA ARG A 32 1.60 -14.72 8.95
C ARG A 32 1.38 -15.64 7.75
N VAL A 33 1.30 -15.09 6.53
CA VAL A 33 1.24 -15.85 5.27
C VAL A 33 2.45 -16.79 5.14
N TYR A 34 3.66 -16.25 5.33
CA TYR A 34 4.89 -17.03 5.26
C TYR A 34 4.92 -18.17 6.28
N ARG A 35 4.48 -17.91 7.51
CA ARG A 35 4.37 -18.94 8.56
C ARG A 35 3.36 -20.02 8.20
N ALA A 36 2.18 -19.64 7.70
CA ALA A 36 1.16 -20.58 7.26
C ALA A 36 1.68 -21.50 6.14
N ARG A 37 2.34 -20.91 5.15
CA ARG A 37 2.99 -21.66 4.07
C ARG A 37 4.01 -22.67 4.61
N ASN A 38 4.86 -22.27 5.56
CA ASN A 38 5.87 -23.17 6.13
C ASN A 38 5.23 -24.33 6.93
N ILE A 39 4.16 -24.07 7.68
CA ILE A 39 3.42 -25.11 8.40
C ILE A 39 2.85 -26.12 7.42
N LEU A 40 2.14 -25.65 6.38
CA LEU A 40 1.55 -26.51 5.37
C LEU A 40 2.56 -27.35 4.61
N THR A 41 3.70 -26.74 4.20
CA THR A 41 4.69 -27.41 3.34
C THR A 41 5.64 -28.33 4.08
N HIS A 42 5.97 -28.05 5.32
CA HIS A 42 7.01 -28.79 6.07
C HIS A 42 6.46 -29.66 7.20
N ILE A 43 5.31 -29.29 7.75
CA ILE A 43 4.76 -29.98 8.92
C ILE A 43 3.48 -30.75 8.53
N GLY A 44 2.77 -30.31 7.49
CA GLY A 44 1.52 -30.94 7.03
C GLY A 44 0.36 -30.77 8.02
N HIS A 45 0.47 -29.82 8.95
CA HIS A 45 -0.61 -29.49 9.88
C HIS A 45 -1.60 -28.49 9.29
N GLU A 46 -2.84 -28.59 9.72
CA GLU A 46 -3.87 -27.57 9.45
C GLU A 46 -3.46 -26.24 10.07
N VAL A 47 -3.81 -25.17 9.37
CA VAL A 47 -3.57 -23.79 9.82
C VAL A 47 -4.90 -23.13 10.07
N ASP A 48 -5.09 -22.64 11.29
CA ASP A 48 -6.28 -21.88 11.65
C ASP A 48 -6.42 -20.64 10.76
N ASP A 49 -7.64 -20.30 10.37
CA ASP A 49 -7.97 -19.14 9.53
C ASP A 49 -7.24 -19.13 8.16
N LEU A 50 -6.92 -20.30 7.60
CA LEU A 50 -6.20 -20.39 6.32
C LEU A 50 -6.94 -19.63 5.20
N GLU A 51 -8.26 -19.73 5.14
CA GLU A 51 -9.08 -19.01 4.16
C GLU A 51 -8.90 -17.49 4.26
N VAL A 52 -8.91 -16.94 5.46
CA VAL A 52 -8.69 -15.51 5.70
C VAL A 52 -7.29 -15.10 5.27
N ILE A 53 -6.28 -15.93 5.56
CA ILE A 53 -4.88 -15.67 5.16
C ILE A 53 -4.75 -15.67 3.64
N VAL A 54 -5.39 -16.61 2.95
CA VAL A 54 -5.38 -16.72 1.49
C VAL A 54 -6.10 -15.53 0.85
N ASN A 55 -7.25 -15.13 1.37
CA ASN A 55 -8.00 -13.97 0.87
C ASN A 55 -7.17 -12.67 1.00
N HIS A 56 -6.48 -12.46 2.12
CA HIS A 56 -5.58 -11.32 2.27
C HIS A 56 -4.41 -11.38 1.26
N LEU A 57 -3.84 -12.56 1.04
CA LEU A 57 -2.76 -12.73 0.06
C LEU A 57 -3.23 -12.39 -1.36
N HIS A 58 -4.40 -12.88 -1.77
CA HIS A 58 -5.00 -12.54 -3.06
C HIS A 58 -5.21 -11.04 -3.20
N SER A 59 -5.80 -10.39 -2.19
CA SER A 59 -6.02 -8.94 -2.23
C SER A 59 -4.72 -8.16 -2.40
N TYR A 60 -3.65 -8.54 -1.72
CA TYR A 60 -2.34 -7.90 -1.88
C TYR A 60 -1.73 -8.16 -3.26
N PHE A 61 -1.85 -9.39 -3.76
CA PHE A 61 -1.35 -9.76 -5.07
C PHE A 61 -2.06 -8.97 -6.17
N ASP A 62 -3.38 -8.93 -6.13
CA ASP A 62 -4.19 -8.20 -7.10
C ASP A 62 -3.88 -6.70 -7.08
N TYR A 63 -3.70 -6.12 -5.89
CA TYR A 63 -3.30 -4.73 -5.76
C TYR A 63 -1.94 -4.46 -6.41
N VAL A 64 -0.95 -5.28 -6.10
CA VAL A 64 0.41 -5.11 -6.64
C VAL A 64 0.43 -5.27 -8.16
N VAL A 65 -0.26 -6.29 -8.69
CA VAL A 65 -0.34 -6.54 -10.14
C VAL A 65 -1.04 -5.38 -10.85
N ASN A 66 -2.20 -4.94 -10.35
CA ASN A 66 -2.93 -3.82 -10.94
C ASN A 66 -2.11 -2.52 -10.88
N TYR A 67 -1.43 -2.25 -9.77
CA TYR A 67 -0.54 -1.10 -9.65
C TYR A 67 0.59 -1.15 -10.69
N MET A 68 1.22 -2.32 -10.86
CA MET A 68 2.29 -2.53 -11.84
C MET A 68 1.79 -2.31 -13.27
N LEU A 69 0.61 -2.84 -13.61
CA LEU A 69 0.01 -2.67 -14.92
C LEU A 69 -0.31 -1.19 -15.20
N CYS A 70 -0.99 -0.52 -14.28
CA CYS A 70 -1.31 0.91 -14.43
C CYS A 70 -0.06 1.77 -14.58
N LYS A 71 1.00 1.49 -13.81
CA LYS A 71 2.26 2.23 -13.94
C LYS A 71 2.92 1.97 -15.30
N SER A 72 2.96 0.73 -15.77
CA SER A 72 3.58 0.37 -17.06
C SER A 72 2.81 0.92 -18.26
N GLU A 73 1.50 1.10 -18.17
CA GLU A 73 0.69 1.72 -19.23
C GLU A 73 0.89 3.24 -19.33
N ASN A 74 1.21 3.89 -18.19
CA ASN A 74 1.35 5.35 -18.13
C ASN A 74 2.80 5.84 -18.30
N ASP A 75 3.78 4.95 -18.30
CA ASP A 75 5.19 5.31 -18.42
C ASP A 75 5.94 4.38 -19.37
N ASP A 76 6.11 4.81 -20.61
CA ASP A 76 6.83 4.08 -21.66
C ASP A 76 8.33 3.84 -21.33
N LEU A 77 8.86 4.52 -20.30
CA LEU A 77 10.25 4.36 -19.86
C LEU A 77 10.44 3.15 -18.93
N ILE A 78 9.35 2.60 -18.39
CA ILE A 78 9.42 1.45 -17.49
C ILE A 78 9.55 0.16 -18.31
N MET A 79 10.78 -0.24 -18.56
CA MET A 79 11.09 -1.42 -19.38
C MET A 79 11.24 -2.72 -18.58
N SER A 80 11.17 -2.68 -17.25
CA SER A 80 11.31 -3.89 -16.42
C SER A 80 10.65 -3.74 -15.06
N VAL A 81 10.28 -4.89 -14.47
CA VAL A 81 9.73 -4.96 -13.10
C VAL A 81 10.72 -4.38 -12.08
N SER A 82 12.02 -4.60 -12.28
CA SER A 82 13.05 -4.06 -11.38
C SER A 82 13.11 -2.53 -11.44
N ALA A 83 13.00 -1.93 -12.62
CA ALA A 83 12.95 -0.48 -12.79
C ALA A 83 11.71 0.10 -12.11
N LEU A 84 10.54 -0.52 -12.30
CA LEU A 84 9.29 -0.12 -11.67
C LEU A 84 9.37 -0.16 -10.13
N ILE A 85 9.94 -1.23 -9.56
CA ILE A 85 10.11 -1.33 -8.11
C ILE A 85 11.04 -0.23 -7.60
N MET A 86 12.13 0.06 -8.33
CA MET A 86 13.10 1.08 -7.94
C MET A 86 12.51 2.48 -7.99
N GLU A 87 11.77 2.79 -9.05
CA GLU A 87 11.03 4.05 -9.19
C GLU A 87 10.00 4.22 -8.08
N THR A 88 9.14 3.22 -7.84
CA THR A 88 8.13 3.26 -6.79
C THR A 88 8.77 3.47 -5.41
N LYS A 89 9.92 2.85 -5.15
CA LYS A 89 10.67 3.03 -3.90
C LYS A 89 11.20 4.45 -3.77
N THR A 90 11.73 5.03 -4.86
CA THR A 90 12.23 6.40 -4.90
C THR A 90 11.11 7.40 -4.70
N ASP A 91 10.00 7.24 -5.39
CA ASP A 91 8.80 8.06 -5.24
C ASP A 91 8.30 8.03 -3.79
N ASN A 92 8.23 6.85 -3.18
CA ASN A 92 7.81 6.71 -1.79
C ASN A 92 8.76 7.42 -0.81
N GLN A 93 10.07 7.40 -1.06
CA GLN A 93 11.05 8.14 -0.26
C GLN A 93 10.87 9.65 -0.39
N ILE A 94 10.71 10.16 -1.62
CA ILE A 94 10.46 11.58 -1.89
C ILE A 94 9.18 12.03 -1.18
N HIS A 95 8.12 11.24 -1.32
CA HIS A 95 6.85 11.51 -0.66
C HIS A 95 6.97 11.54 0.86
N HIS A 96 7.71 10.61 1.43
CA HIS A 96 7.93 10.56 2.87
C HIS A 96 8.67 11.81 3.40
N GLU A 97 9.69 12.27 2.67
CA GLU A 97 10.40 13.50 3.02
C GLU A 97 9.53 14.76 2.82
N MET A 98 8.68 14.78 1.79
CA MET A 98 7.73 15.88 1.60
C MET A 98 6.70 15.95 2.73
N LEU A 99 6.20 14.80 3.20
CA LEU A 99 5.28 14.75 4.35
C LEU A 99 5.94 15.26 5.64
N LYS A 100 7.22 14.97 5.84
CA LYS A 100 7.98 15.46 6.99
C LYS A 100 8.21 16.98 6.96
N SER A 101 8.36 17.57 5.78
CA SER A 101 8.70 18.98 5.60
C SER A 101 7.48 19.90 5.55
N GLN A 102 6.28 19.38 5.37
CA GLN A 102 5.06 20.17 5.21
C GLN A 102 4.16 20.12 6.44
N GLU A 103 3.92 21.26 7.07
CA GLU A 103 2.94 21.39 8.15
C GLU A 103 1.49 21.24 7.68
N LYS A 104 1.20 21.57 6.40
CA LYS A 104 -0.16 21.46 5.84
C LYS A 104 -0.11 20.95 4.40
N LEU A 105 -0.78 19.85 4.17
CA LEU A 105 -0.97 19.27 2.83
C LEU A 105 -2.24 19.82 2.16
N SER A 106 -2.14 20.15 0.87
CA SER A 106 -3.34 20.44 0.09
C SER A 106 -4.14 19.15 -0.18
N ALA A 107 -5.47 19.28 -0.32
CA ALA A 107 -6.33 18.13 -0.63
C ALA A 107 -5.93 17.42 -1.93
N ALA A 108 -5.44 18.16 -2.94
CA ALA A 108 -4.97 17.61 -4.20
C ALA A 108 -3.69 16.78 -4.03
N THR A 109 -2.76 17.26 -3.21
CA THR A 109 -1.53 16.53 -2.88
C THR A 109 -1.87 15.24 -2.14
N TYR A 110 -2.81 15.30 -1.19
CA TYR A 110 -3.26 14.14 -0.42
C TYR A 110 -3.92 13.07 -1.31
N GLN A 111 -4.78 13.47 -2.25
CA GLN A 111 -5.37 12.52 -3.21
C GLN A 111 -4.32 11.81 -4.05
N LYS A 112 -3.30 12.53 -4.51
CA LYS A 112 -2.18 11.95 -5.26
C LYS A 112 -1.41 10.91 -4.43
N TYR A 113 -1.27 11.11 -3.11
CA TYR A 113 -0.62 10.15 -2.21
C TYR A 113 -1.44 8.90 -1.97
N LEU A 114 -2.76 9.03 -1.75
CA LEU A 114 -3.62 7.90 -1.45
C LEU A 114 -3.87 7.01 -2.67
N TYR A 115 -4.01 7.61 -3.84
CA TYR A 115 -4.51 6.92 -5.03
C TYR A 115 -3.47 6.81 -6.14
N GLY A 116 -2.26 7.33 -5.91
CA GLY A 116 -1.23 7.41 -6.96
C GLY A 116 -1.59 8.39 -8.08
N PRO A 117 -0.92 8.30 -9.22
CA PRO A 117 -1.17 9.20 -10.35
C PRO A 117 -2.52 8.94 -11.05
N ASP A 118 -3.17 7.78 -10.80
CA ASP A 118 -4.42 7.42 -11.47
C ASP A 118 -5.62 7.52 -10.52
N PRO A 119 -6.57 8.46 -10.79
CA PRO A 119 -7.81 8.57 -10.04
C PRO A 119 -8.72 7.32 -10.16
N ASN A 120 -8.51 6.45 -11.15
CA ASN A 120 -9.29 5.23 -11.32
C ASN A 120 -8.88 4.14 -10.34
N LEU A 121 -7.66 4.14 -9.79
CA LEU A 121 -7.28 3.28 -8.67
C LEU A 121 -8.10 3.55 -7.40
N ALA A 122 -8.66 4.75 -7.27
CA ALA A 122 -9.61 5.10 -6.21
C ALA A 122 -10.94 4.32 -6.28
N ALA A 123 -11.28 3.75 -7.44
CA ALA A 123 -12.49 2.96 -7.62
C ALA A 123 -12.40 1.54 -7.02
N TYR A 124 -11.19 1.03 -6.75
CA TYR A 124 -11.00 -0.20 -6.00
C TYR A 124 -11.21 0.07 -4.52
N LYS A 125 -12.47 0.05 -4.10
CA LYS A 125 -12.83 0.07 -2.68
C LYS A 125 -12.31 -1.21 -2.05
N PHE A 126 -11.29 -1.09 -1.21
CA PHE A 126 -10.95 -2.15 -0.29
C PHE A 126 -12.06 -2.24 0.77
N GLU A 127 -12.93 -3.22 0.66
CA GLU A 127 -13.77 -3.65 1.77
C GLU A 127 -12.87 -4.48 2.71
N PHE A 128 -12.46 -3.88 3.81
CA PHE A 128 -11.79 -4.55 4.91
C PHE A 128 -12.79 -4.85 6.02
#